data_13825a4e2697105fb0a88488eb798e2c
#
_entry.id   13825a4e2697105fb0a88488eb798e2c
#
_cell.length_a   1.000
_cell.length_b   1.000
_cell.length_c   1.000
_cell.angle_alpha   90.00
_cell.angle_beta   90.00
_cell.angle_gamma   90.00
#
_symmetry.space_group_name_H-M   'P 1'
#
loop_
_entity.id
_entity.type
_entity.pdbx_description
1 polymer ?
#
loop_
_entity_poly.entity_id
_entity_poly.type
_entity_poly.pdbx_seq_one_letter_code
_entity_poly.pdbx_strand_id
1 'polypeptide(L)'
;MRTLVSALAAALLATAAQAQPLTAAQPTSAGAGQTEALHFAGGRVHQAVGFGNTYMVTTKAGNVIVDTSGPGPAQRHHKLLTAVSNGPIRYIILTHGHGDHTGGVPLWKGPGTKVVAQAHEVEFLDYQARLTGFFNIRNAAQYDGPGRRIDNPSPGNHAGPKLADILFDKEMSLKVGDLTFKLMATPGETPDHLTVWVPELKAAFIGDNFYGSFPNLYTLRGTQQRKALEYVDSLNKVMALNPEIVFPSHGEPIVGADKVRAALTKYRDAILYVHDATVRGMNDGQDAFTLMKTIKLPPDLYVGEAYGQVAWSVRGIYEGYAGWFDGDAATMYPVAPGEAQAELAKLAGGAGPIAARAAALNA
;
A
#
# COMPACT_ATOMS: atom_id res chain seq x y z
N MET A 1 2.08 23.56 26.94
CA MET A 1 2.20 22.20 27.49
C MET A 1 1.89 21.08 26.47
N ARG A 2 0.87 21.22 25.63
CA ARG A 2 0.55 20.16 24.59
C ARG A 2 1.61 20.00 23.50
N THR A 3 2.27 21.05 23.06
CA THR A 3 3.34 21.03 22.05
C THR A 3 4.65 20.37 22.53
N LEU A 4 4.98 20.48 23.82
CA LEU A 4 6.18 19.87 24.39
C LEU A 4 6.04 18.34 24.54
N VAL A 5 4.85 17.83 24.81
CA VAL A 5 4.60 16.39 24.96
C VAL A 5 4.69 15.68 23.59
N SER A 6 4.23 16.34 22.51
CA SER A 6 4.35 15.79 21.16
C SER A 6 5.80 15.74 20.66
N ALA A 7 6.62 16.73 21.03
CA ALA A 7 8.05 16.75 20.69
C ALA A 7 8.84 15.66 21.47
N LEU A 8 8.43 15.36 22.70
CA LEU A 8 9.06 14.32 23.51
C LEU A 8 8.75 12.91 23.00
N ALA A 9 7.52 12.67 22.56
CA ALA A 9 7.12 11.41 21.95
C ALA A 9 7.87 11.17 20.63
N ALA A 10 8.09 12.22 19.84
CA ALA A 10 8.88 12.14 18.62
C ALA A 10 10.38 11.87 18.90
N ALA A 11 10.95 12.47 19.97
CA ALA A 11 12.34 12.26 20.35
C ALA A 11 12.61 10.84 20.90
N LEU A 12 11.66 10.27 21.67
CA LEU A 12 11.78 8.90 22.18
C LEU A 12 11.62 7.82 21.10
N LEU A 13 10.91 8.12 20.01
CA LEU A 13 10.82 7.23 18.85
C LEU A 13 12.08 7.27 17.96
N ALA A 14 12.85 8.36 18.01
CA ALA A 14 14.05 8.53 17.19
C ALA A 14 15.27 7.72 17.68
N THR A 15 15.25 7.22 18.94
CA THR A 15 16.39 6.49 19.52
C THR A 15 16.39 4.99 19.30
N ALA A 16 15.36 4.41 18.71
CA ALA A 16 15.23 2.96 18.54
C ALA A 16 15.71 2.41 17.17
N ALA A 17 15.97 3.27 16.21
CA ALA A 17 16.63 2.92 14.96
C ALA A 17 17.31 4.18 14.44
N GLN A 18 18.47 4.07 13.80
CA GLN A 18 18.88 5.09 12.83
C GLN A 18 17.78 5.04 11.73
N ALA A 19 16.67 5.72 12.01
CA ALA A 19 15.63 5.91 11.01
C ALA A 19 16.27 6.75 9.92
N GLN A 20 16.63 6.11 8.82
CA GLN A 20 16.81 6.86 7.59
C GLN A 20 15.56 7.73 7.43
N PRO A 21 15.71 9.00 7.01
CA PRO A 21 14.55 9.85 6.82
C PRO A 21 13.54 9.06 5.99
N LEU A 22 12.26 9.03 6.42
CA LEU A 22 11.16 8.44 5.68
C LEU A 22 11.10 9.16 4.32
N THR A 23 11.95 8.72 3.39
CA THR A 23 11.77 9.08 2.00
C THR A 23 10.51 8.38 1.58
N ALA A 24 9.46 9.16 1.40
CA ALA A 24 8.20 8.66 0.90
C ALA A 24 8.49 7.74 -0.29
N ALA A 25 7.86 6.58 -0.33
CA ALA A 25 7.95 5.66 -1.44
C ALA A 25 7.60 6.44 -2.69
N GLN A 26 7.34 6.94 -3.39
CA GLN A 26 7.15 7.89 -4.47
C GLN A 26 6.64 9.25 -3.95
N PRO A 27 7.27 10.36 -4.29
CA PRO A 27 6.74 11.67 -3.98
C PRO A 27 5.38 11.83 -4.69
N THR A 28 4.45 12.54 -4.04
CA THR A 28 3.15 12.90 -4.64
C THR A 28 3.30 13.64 -5.98
N SER A 29 4.49 14.21 -6.23
CA SER A 29 4.91 14.84 -7.50
C SER A 29 5.42 13.84 -8.55
N ALA A 30 5.41 12.52 -8.31
CA ALA A 30 5.85 11.54 -9.29
C ALA A 30 5.18 11.79 -10.66
N GLY A 31 5.98 11.78 -11.71
CA GLY A 31 5.53 12.02 -13.07
C GLY A 31 5.08 13.44 -13.40
N ALA A 32 5.24 14.43 -12.49
CA ALA A 32 4.81 15.81 -12.76
C ALA A 32 5.45 16.40 -14.03
N GLY A 33 6.69 16.03 -14.35
CA GLY A 33 7.41 16.43 -15.57
C GLY A 33 7.20 15.52 -16.78
N GLN A 34 6.34 14.49 -16.69
CA GLN A 34 6.09 13.59 -17.82
C GLN A 34 5.29 14.31 -18.92
N THR A 35 5.82 14.36 -20.13
CA THR A 35 5.22 15.01 -21.31
C THR A 35 4.60 14.00 -22.28
N GLU A 36 5.03 12.73 -22.24
CA GLU A 36 4.58 11.65 -23.09
C GLU A 36 4.37 10.38 -22.27
N ALA A 37 3.48 9.50 -22.71
CA ALA A 37 3.33 8.19 -22.10
C ALA A 37 4.58 7.33 -22.34
N LEU A 38 4.92 6.48 -21.37
CA LEU A 38 5.95 5.45 -21.56
C LEU A 38 5.33 4.25 -22.29
N HIS A 39 6.12 3.56 -23.12
CA HIS A 39 5.63 2.48 -23.97
C HIS A 39 6.37 1.16 -23.68
N PHE A 40 5.59 0.08 -23.57
CA PHE A 40 6.08 -1.26 -23.28
C PHE A 40 5.40 -2.29 -24.16
N ALA A 41 5.87 -3.54 -24.11
CA ALA A 41 5.28 -4.69 -24.79
C ALA A 41 5.03 -4.42 -26.30
N GLY A 42 6.05 -3.92 -27.00
CA GLY A 42 5.95 -3.60 -28.43
C GLY A 42 4.97 -2.46 -28.76
N GLY A 43 4.80 -1.50 -27.85
CA GLY A 43 3.88 -0.37 -28.02
C GLY A 43 2.42 -0.72 -27.79
N ARG A 44 2.14 -1.79 -27.02
CA ARG A 44 0.77 -2.21 -26.69
C ARG A 44 0.35 -1.78 -25.29
N VAL A 45 1.31 -1.50 -24.40
CA VAL A 45 1.06 -1.01 -23.04
C VAL A 45 1.69 0.35 -22.90
N HIS A 46 0.90 1.30 -22.36
CA HIS A 46 1.28 2.70 -22.19
C HIS A 46 1.09 3.10 -20.74
N GLN A 47 2.08 3.78 -20.15
CA GLN A 47 2.06 4.20 -18.75
C GLN A 47 2.06 5.72 -18.63
N ALA A 48 1.13 6.22 -17.84
CA ALA A 48 1.21 7.55 -17.24
C ALA A 48 1.64 7.39 -15.78
N VAL A 49 2.77 8.01 -15.44
CA VAL A 49 3.40 7.90 -14.11
C VAL A 49 2.76 8.87 -13.14
N GLY A 50 2.43 8.41 -11.95
CA GLY A 50 1.91 9.20 -10.85
C GLY A 50 2.26 8.60 -9.50
N PHE A 51 1.76 9.16 -8.42
CA PHE A 51 1.79 8.45 -7.13
C PHE A 51 1.15 7.07 -7.29
N GLY A 52 -0.06 6.98 -7.85
CA GLY A 52 -0.60 5.77 -8.46
C GLY A 52 -0.51 5.88 -10.00
N ASN A 53 0.06 4.88 -10.66
CA ASN A 53 0.17 4.83 -12.10
C ASN A 53 -1.18 4.56 -12.77
N THR A 54 -1.30 4.94 -14.03
CA THR A 54 -2.39 4.50 -14.92
C THR A 54 -1.79 3.82 -16.13
N TYR A 55 -2.31 2.66 -16.48
CA TYR A 55 -1.89 1.94 -17.67
C TYR A 55 -3.03 1.87 -18.69
N MET A 56 -2.70 2.08 -19.95
CA MET A 56 -3.59 1.83 -21.08
C MET A 56 -3.03 0.71 -21.94
N VAL A 57 -3.85 -0.31 -22.18
CA VAL A 57 -3.54 -1.40 -23.10
C VAL A 57 -4.36 -1.21 -24.36
N THR A 58 -3.66 -1.03 -25.50
CA THR A 58 -4.30 -0.86 -26.82
C THR A 58 -4.60 -2.21 -27.47
N THR A 59 -5.83 -2.37 -27.98
CA THR A 59 -6.27 -3.58 -28.69
C THR A 59 -6.91 -3.22 -30.03
N LYS A 60 -7.15 -4.21 -30.87
CA LYS A 60 -7.87 -4.01 -32.16
C LYS A 60 -9.34 -3.62 -32.00
N ALA A 61 -9.91 -3.73 -30.79
CA ALA A 61 -11.32 -3.43 -30.53
C ALA A 61 -11.52 -2.21 -29.59
N GLY A 62 -10.47 -1.49 -29.28
CA GLY A 62 -10.47 -0.37 -28.34
C GLY A 62 -9.44 -0.55 -27.23
N ASN A 63 -9.51 0.27 -26.20
CA ASN A 63 -8.54 0.34 -25.13
C ASN A 63 -9.08 -0.26 -23.82
N VAL A 64 -8.16 -0.77 -23.00
CA VAL A 64 -8.42 -1.20 -21.62
C VAL A 64 -7.54 -0.35 -20.71
N ILE A 65 -8.13 0.23 -19.66
CA ILE A 65 -7.43 0.98 -18.62
C ILE A 65 -7.23 0.09 -17.41
N VAL A 66 -6.03 0.05 -16.85
CA VAL A 66 -5.73 -0.59 -15.57
C VAL A 66 -5.29 0.49 -14.59
N ASP A 67 -6.05 0.66 -13.54
CA ASP A 67 -6.04 1.75 -12.58
C ASP A 67 -6.21 3.14 -13.20
N THR A 68 -6.63 4.11 -12.41
CA THR A 68 -6.99 5.44 -12.90
C THR A 68 -6.29 6.57 -12.16
N SER A 69 -5.34 6.21 -11.28
CA SER A 69 -4.67 7.15 -10.39
C SER A 69 -5.62 7.84 -9.39
N GLY A 70 -5.06 8.73 -8.57
CA GLY A 70 -5.83 9.60 -7.68
C GLY A 70 -6.42 10.81 -8.42
N PRO A 71 -7.35 11.55 -7.79
CA PRO A 71 -8.04 12.69 -8.44
C PRO A 71 -7.10 13.77 -8.97
N GLY A 72 -5.98 14.04 -8.26
CA GLY A 72 -5.03 15.07 -8.65
C GLY A 72 -4.33 14.81 -9.99
N PRO A 73 -3.59 13.70 -10.16
CA PRO A 73 -2.86 13.38 -11.38
C PRO A 73 -3.75 12.83 -12.51
N ALA A 74 -4.99 12.42 -12.24
CA ALA A 74 -5.85 11.73 -13.20
C ALA A 74 -6.07 12.50 -14.52
N GLN A 75 -6.23 13.83 -14.48
CA GLN A 75 -6.41 14.65 -15.70
C GLN A 75 -5.15 14.61 -16.58
N ARG A 76 -3.96 14.68 -15.99
CA ARG A 76 -2.70 14.57 -16.72
C ARG A 76 -2.56 13.19 -17.35
N HIS A 77 -2.86 12.11 -16.58
CA HIS A 77 -2.82 10.74 -17.09
C HIS A 77 -3.80 10.55 -18.26
N HIS A 78 -5.01 11.07 -18.14
CA HIS A 78 -5.98 11.02 -19.21
C HIS A 78 -5.46 11.72 -20.47
N LYS A 79 -4.90 12.95 -20.36
CA LYS A 79 -4.32 13.68 -21.48
C LYS A 79 -3.18 12.92 -22.15
N LEU A 80 -2.24 12.36 -21.36
CA LEU A 80 -1.08 11.64 -21.89
C LEU A 80 -1.49 10.36 -22.64
N LEU A 81 -2.41 9.60 -22.09
CA LEU A 81 -2.80 8.30 -22.66
C LEU A 81 -3.76 8.45 -23.83
N THR A 82 -4.69 9.42 -23.81
CA THR A 82 -5.56 9.70 -24.96
C THR A 82 -4.81 10.30 -26.14
N ALA A 83 -3.65 10.94 -25.92
CA ALA A 83 -2.76 11.35 -27.01
C ALA A 83 -2.14 10.13 -27.74
N VAL A 84 -2.00 9.00 -27.09
CA VAL A 84 -1.52 7.74 -27.73
C VAL A 84 -2.65 7.08 -28.50
N SER A 85 -3.82 6.95 -27.89
CA SER A 85 -5.00 6.35 -28.53
C SER A 85 -6.29 6.95 -27.96
N ASN A 86 -7.10 7.49 -28.86
CA ASN A 86 -8.44 8.01 -28.56
C ASN A 86 -9.56 7.00 -28.88
N GLY A 87 -9.19 5.73 -29.11
CA GLY A 87 -10.14 4.64 -29.30
C GLY A 87 -11.07 4.44 -28.09
N PRO A 88 -12.22 3.79 -28.28
CA PRO A 88 -13.18 3.59 -27.20
C PRO A 88 -12.58 2.80 -26.04
N ILE A 89 -12.79 3.27 -24.80
CA ILE A 89 -12.44 2.54 -23.59
C ILE A 89 -13.48 1.45 -23.38
N ARG A 90 -13.06 0.19 -23.47
CA ARG A 90 -13.94 -0.97 -23.30
C ARG A 90 -14.10 -1.33 -21.84
N TYR A 91 -12.97 -1.36 -21.12
CA TYR A 91 -12.95 -1.69 -19.71
C TYR A 91 -12.01 -0.77 -18.94
N ILE A 92 -12.38 -0.47 -17.72
CA ILE A 92 -11.52 0.02 -16.66
C ILE A 92 -11.41 -1.12 -15.66
N ILE A 93 -10.20 -1.62 -15.41
CA ILE A 93 -9.96 -2.69 -14.44
C ILE A 93 -9.27 -2.03 -13.25
N LEU A 94 -9.89 -2.10 -12.08
CA LEU A 94 -9.34 -1.56 -10.83
C LEU A 94 -8.61 -2.68 -10.10
N THR A 95 -7.31 -2.50 -9.86
CA THR A 95 -6.52 -3.52 -9.13
C THR A 95 -6.98 -3.67 -7.70
N HIS A 96 -7.42 -2.56 -7.07
CA HIS A 96 -7.99 -2.54 -5.73
C HIS A 96 -8.64 -1.17 -5.42
N GLY A 97 -9.35 -1.08 -4.31
CA GLY A 97 -10.23 0.05 -3.96
C GLY A 97 -9.56 1.28 -3.35
N HIS A 98 -8.22 1.39 -3.28
CA HIS A 98 -7.58 2.61 -2.80
C HIS A 98 -7.82 3.79 -3.73
N GLY A 99 -7.93 5.01 -3.17
CA GLY A 99 -8.29 6.21 -3.90
C GLY A 99 -7.28 6.68 -4.94
N ASP A 100 -6.03 6.30 -4.81
CA ASP A 100 -4.95 6.56 -5.77
C ASP A 100 -4.92 5.58 -6.95
N HIS A 101 -5.86 4.64 -7.00
CA HIS A 101 -6.11 3.74 -8.14
C HIS A 101 -7.49 3.97 -8.76
N THR A 102 -8.46 4.44 -7.96
CA THR A 102 -9.86 4.57 -8.34
C THR A 102 -10.30 5.99 -8.63
N GLY A 103 -9.53 7.00 -8.19
CA GLY A 103 -9.95 8.41 -8.18
C GLY A 103 -10.20 9.03 -9.54
N GLY A 104 -9.60 8.50 -10.61
CA GLY A 104 -9.78 8.98 -11.98
C GLY A 104 -10.91 8.28 -12.76
N VAL A 105 -11.62 7.31 -12.21
CA VAL A 105 -12.70 6.57 -12.90
C VAL A 105 -13.67 7.48 -13.64
N PRO A 106 -14.17 8.61 -13.06
CA PRO A 106 -15.10 9.49 -13.76
C PRO A 106 -14.57 10.08 -15.06
N LEU A 107 -13.26 10.26 -15.20
CA LEU A 107 -12.62 10.80 -16.42
C LEU A 107 -12.54 9.77 -17.55
N TRP A 108 -12.47 8.48 -17.20
CA TRP A 108 -12.30 7.38 -18.15
C TRP A 108 -13.62 6.71 -18.53
N LYS A 109 -14.64 6.82 -17.67
CA LYS A 109 -15.92 6.15 -17.86
C LYS A 109 -16.78 6.91 -18.88
N GLY A 110 -16.90 6.35 -20.08
CA GLY A 110 -17.74 6.87 -21.17
C GLY A 110 -18.84 5.89 -21.56
N PRO A 111 -19.65 6.23 -22.59
CA PRO A 111 -20.68 5.33 -23.11
C PRO A 111 -20.10 3.98 -23.53
N GLY A 112 -20.67 2.90 -22.98
CA GLY A 112 -20.22 1.53 -23.25
C GLY A 112 -18.99 1.06 -22.48
N THR A 113 -18.32 1.92 -21.70
CA THR A 113 -17.25 1.53 -20.80
C THR A 113 -17.80 0.75 -19.60
N LYS A 114 -17.16 -0.36 -19.24
CA LYS A 114 -17.47 -1.14 -18.04
C LYS A 114 -16.30 -1.09 -17.05
N VAL A 115 -16.61 -0.81 -15.79
CA VAL A 115 -15.65 -0.90 -14.69
C VAL A 115 -15.71 -2.31 -14.11
N VAL A 116 -14.54 -2.92 -13.93
CA VAL A 116 -14.39 -4.29 -13.41
C VAL A 116 -13.54 -4.26 -12.16
N ALA A 117 -13.99 -4.94 -11.10
CA ALA A 117 -13.25 -5.11 -9.86
C ALA A 117 -13.49 -6.50 -9.24
N GLN A 118 -12.69 -6.83 -8.25
CA GLN A 118 -12.91 -8.04 -7.45
C GLN A 118 -14.06 -7.81 -6.46
N ALA A 119 -14.80 -8.85 -6.10
CA ALA A 119 -16.06 -8.74 -5.36
C ALA A 119 -15.94 -8.07 -3.98
N HIS A 120 -14.79 -8.19 -3.31
CA HIS A 120 -14.54 -7.53 -2.02
C HIS A 120 -14.36 -6.00 -2.13
N GLU A 121 -14.29 -5.43 -3.35
CA GLU A 121 -14.25 -3.96 -3.53
C GLU A 121 -15.41 -3.28 -2.82
N VAL A 122 -16.60 -3.84 -2.90
CA VAL A 122 -17.81 -3.26 -2.28
C VAL A 122 -17.62 -3.12 -0.77
N GLU A 123 -17.23 -4.20 -0.10
CA GLU A 123 -17.00 -4.19 1.35
C GLU A 123 -15.82 -3.27 1.73
N PHE A 124 -14.76 -3.26 0.92
CA PHE A 124 -13.61 -2.40 1.16
C PHE A 124 -13.96 -0.91 1.03
N LEU A 125 -14.73 -0.52 0.02
CA LEU A 125 -15.18 0.86 -0.15
C LEU A 125 -16.17 1.27 0.95
N ASP A 126 -17.06 0.39 1.39
CA ASP A 126 -17.93 0.62 2.54
C ASP A 126 -17.14 0.81 3.84
N TYR A 127 -16.09 0.01 4.05
CA TYR A 127 -15.17 0.16 5.18
C TYR A 127 -14.48 1.53 5.15
N GLN A 128 -13.93 1.94 4.00
CA GLN A 128 -13.29 3.25 3.83
C GLN A 128 -14.27 4.40 4.08
N ALA A 129 -15.48 4.31 3.53
CA ALA A 129 -16.53 5.32 3.69
C ALA A 129 -16.98 5.44 5.15
N ARG A 130 -17.15 4.33 5.84
CA ARG A 130 -17.55 4.29 7.26
C ARG A 130 -16.54 4.99 8.17
N LEU A 131 -15.25 4.90 7.83
CA LEU A 131 -14.15 5.46 8.61
C LEU A 131 -13.55 6.73 7.98
N THR A 132 -14.26 7.39 7.06
CA THR A 132 -13.74 8.57 6.33
C THR A 132 -13.14 9.63 7.27
N GLY A 133 -13.83 9.98 8.35
CA GLY A 133 -13.34 10.97 9.33
C GLY A 133 -12.04 10.53 10.00
N PHE A 134 -11.97 9.25 10.41
CA PHE A 134 -10.78 8.67 11.01
C PHE A 134 -9.60 8.67 10.01
N PHE A 135 -9.82 8.21 8.79
CA PHE A 135 -8.76 8.16 7.78
C PHE A 135 -8.29 9.54 7.33
N ASN A 136 -9.19 10.52 7.23
CA ASN A 136 -8.79 11.90 6.91
C ASN A 136 -7.79 12.45 7.94
N ILE A 137 -8.04 12.25 9.24
CA ILE A 137 -7.14 12.68 10.32
C ILE A 137 -5.80 11.95 10.22
N ARG A 138 -5.82 10.62 10.01
CA ARG A 138 -4.62 9.79 9.97
C ARG A 138 -3.79 10.03 8.71
N ASN A 139 -4.43 10.18 7.54
CA ASN A 139 -3.75 10.50 6.30
C ASN A 139 -3.09 11.88 6.37
N ALA A 140 -3.77 12.90 6.93
CA ALA A 140 -3.17 14.20 7.12
C ALA A 140 -1.90 14.13 8.00
N ALA A 141 -1.93 13.32 9.08
CA ALA A 141 -0.77 13.12 9.93
C ALA A 141 0.38 12.40 9.23
N GLN A 142 0.07 11.43 8.35
CA GLN A 142 1.06 10.61 7.65
C GLN A 142 1.68 11.33 6.44
N TYR A 143 0.89 12.03 5.63
CA TYR A 143 1.34 12.61 4.35
C TYR A 143 1.63 14.10 4.41
N ASP A 144 0.95 14.85 5.28
CA ASP A 144 1.11 16.31 5.38
C ASP A 144 1.99 16.72 6.58
N GLY A 145 2.38 15.76 7.41
CA GLY A 145 3.29 15.94 8.55
C GLY A 145 2.62 15.87 9.92
N PRO A 146 3.41 15.53 10.97
CA PRO A 146 2.91 15.41 12.33
C PRO A 146 2.37 16.74 12.84
N GLY A 147 1.18 16.71 13.44
CA GLY A 147 0.52 17.87 14.01
C GLY A 147 -0.50 18.56 13.11
N ARG A 148 -0.61 18.20 11.84
CA ARG A 148 -1.72 18.67 11.03
C ARG A 148 -3.04 18.09 11.54
N ARG A 149 -3.97 18.95 11.86
CA ARG A 149 -5.31 18.60 12.35
C ARG A 149 -6.33 18.97 11.30
N ILE A 150 -7.31 18.10 11.14
CA ILE A 150 -8.54 18.42 10.43
C ILE A 150 -9.55 18.77 11.51
N ASP A 151 -9.94 20.03 11.59
CA ASP A 151 -10.81 20.55 12.67
C ASP A 151 -12.25 20.04 12.57
N ASN A 152 -12.70 19.67 11.38
CA ASN A 152 -14.02 19.07 11.14
C ASN A 152 -13.87 17.85 10.20
N PRO A 153 -13.51 16.67 10.74
CA PRO A 153 -13.51 15.46 9.92
C PRO A 153 -14.92 15.16 9.43
N SER A 154 -15.04 14.85 8.13
CA SER A 154 -16.32 14.44 7.59
C SER A 154 -16.90 13.27 8.36
N PRO A 155 -18.20 13.27 8.69
CA PRO A 155 -18.84 12.08 9.23
C PRO A 155 -18.72 10.95 8.21
N GLY A 156 -18.41 9.74 8.68
CA GLY A 156 -18.37 8.57 7.82
C GLY A 156 -19.74 8.26 7.20
N ASN A 157 -19.73 7.74 5.99
CA ASN A 157 -20.90 7.18 5.34
C ASN A 157 -20.93 5.66 5.57
N HIS A 158 -22.13 5.07 5.59
CA HIS A 158 -22.29 3.61 5.72
C HIS A 158 -22.08 2.85 4.40
N ALA A 159 -22.13 3.55 3.27
CA ALA A 159 -21.94 2.95 1.95
C ALA A 159 -20.87 3.74 1.18
N GLY A 160 -19.93 3.01 0.58
CA GLY A 160 -18.94 3.53 -0.34
C GLY A 160 -19.51 3.83 -1.74
N PRO A 161 -18.73 4.46 -2.61
CA PRO A 161 -19.14 4.66 -3.99
C PRO A 161 -19.26 3.32 -4.72
N LYS A 162 -20.28 3.17 -5.54
CA LYS A 162 -20.39 2.03 -6.45
C LYS A 162 -19.59 2.33 -7.71
N LEU A 163 -18.39 1.80 -7.80
CA LEU A 163 -17.49 2.03 -8.94
C LEU A 163 -17.65 0.94 -10.00
N ALA A 164 -17.63 -0.34 -9.59
CA ALA A 164 -17.67 -1.47 -10.51
C ALA A 164 -19.04 -1.71 -11.12
N ASP A 165 -19.06 -1.94 -12.44
CA ASP A 165 -20.24 -2.45 -13.17
C ASP A 165 -20.24 -3.97 -13.22
N ILE A 166 -19.08 -4.60 -13.09
CA ILE A 166 -18.85 -6.04 -13.13
C ILE A 166 -17.95 -6.44 -11.96
N LEU A 167 -18.42 -7.38 -11.17
CA LEU A 167 -17.69 -7.96 -10.06
C LEU A 167 -17.39 -9.44 -10.34
N PHE A 168 -16.23 -9.92 -9.93
CA PHE A 168 -15.90 -11.34 -9.98
C PHE A 168 -15.29 -11.81 -8.64
N ASP A 169 -15.44 -13.10 -8.34
CA ASP A 169 -14.94 -13.65 -7.07
C ASP A 169 -13.46 -14.07 -7.16
N LYS A 170 -13.14 -15.13 -7.91
CA LYS A 170 -11.80 -15.70 -7.95
C LYS A 170 -11.06 -15.37 -9.22
N GLU A 171 -11.69 -15.61 -10.35
CA GLU A 171 -11.11 -15.44 -11.68
C GLU A 171 -12.15 -14.99 -12.69
N MET A 172 -11.70 -14.20 -13.67
CA MET A 172 -12.50 -13.77 -14.81
C MET A 172 -11.59 -13.62 -16.03
N SER A 173 -12.16 -13.83 -17.22
CA SER A 173 -11.48 -13.56 -18.48
C SER A 173 -12.29 -12.62 -19.35
N LEU A 174 -11.64 -11.58 -19.88
CA LEU A 174 -12.21 -10.62 -20.80
C LEU A 174 -11.46 -10.70 -22.13
N LYS A 175 -12.16 -10.94 -23.23
CA LYS A 175 -11.58 -10.85 -24.57
C LYS A 175 -11.86 -9.49 -25.16
N VAL A 176 -10.82 -8.72 -25.50
CA VAL A 176 -10.93 -7.40 -26.12
C VAL A 176 -10.07 -7.40 -27.39
N GLY A 177 -10.71 -7.46 -28.52
CA GLY A 177 -10.00 -7.59 -29.81
C GLY A 177 -9.09 -8.82 -29.86
N ASP A 178 -7.82 -8.56 -30.04
CA ASP A 178 -6.76 -9.59 -30.16
C ASP A 178 -6.12 -9.98 -28.82
N LEU A 179 -6.47 -9.34 -27.71
CA LEU A 179 -5.91 -9.62 -26.39
C LEU A 179 -6.93 -10.24 -25.43
N THR A 180 -6.41 -11.08 -24.52
CA THR A 180 -7.17 -11.68 -23.42
C THR A 180 -6.64 -11.11 -22.10
N PHE A 181 -7.54 -10.61 -21.28
CA PHE A 181 -7.25 -10.12 -19.93
C PHE A 181 -7.77 -11.17 -18.94
N LYS A 182 -6.88 -11.89 -18.30
CA LYS A 182 -7.21 -12.85 -17.23
C LYS A 182 -7.04 -12.13 -15.90
N LEU A 183 -8.14 -11.97 -15.18
CA LEU A 183 -8.20 -11.34 -13.88
C LEU A 183 -8.19 -12.42 -12.81
N MET A 184 -7.38 -12.25 -11.78
CA MET A 184 -7.27 -13.21 -10.67
C MET A 184 -7.29 -12.46 -9.35
N ALA A 185 -8.07 -12.95 -8.39
CA ALA A 185 -8.01 -12.46 -7.02
C ALA A 185 -6.63 -12.76 -6.41
N THR A 186 -5.95 -11.72 -6.00
CA THR A 186 -4.62 -11.75 -5.37
C THR A 186 -4.59 -10.86 -4.14
N PRO A 187 -5.34 -11.21 -3.06
CA PRO A 187 -5.35 -10.40 -1.84
C PRO A 187 -3.93 -10.25 -1.27
N GLY A 188 -3.67 -9.10 -0.69
CA GLY A 188 -2.36 -8.74 -0.15
C GLY A 188 -2.39 -7.34 0.41
N GLU A 189 -2.20 -6.32 -0.44
CA GLU A 189 -2.35 -4.91 -0.06
C GLU A 189 -3.77 -4.63 0.47
N THR A 190 -4.79 -5.17 -0.19
CA THR A 190 -6.19 -5.13 0.24
C THR A 190 -6.89 -6.47 -0.01
N PRO A 191 -8.05 -6.76 0.64
CA PRO A 191 -8.81 -7.97 0.39
C PRO A 191 -9.35 -8.08 -1.04
N ASP A 192 -9.64 -6.96 -1.69
CA ASP A 192 -10.19 -6.85 -3.05
C ASP A 192 -9.12 -6.78 -4.14
N HIS A 193 -7.85 -6.98 -3.77
CA HIS A 193 -6.76 -6.84 -4.72
C HIS A 193 -6.81 -7.94 -5.80
N LEU A 194 -6.55 -7.54 -7.05
CA LEU A 194 -6.49 -8.42 -8.20
C LEU A 194 -5.22 -8.20 -9.03
N THR A 195 -4.83 -9.23 -9.75
CA THR A 195 -3.80 -9.19 -10.80
C THR A 195 -4.46 -9.33 -12.16
N VAL A 196 -4.01 -8.53 -13.13
CA VAL A 196 -4.39 -8.65 -14.54
C VAL A 196 -3.25 -9.30 -15.32
N TRP A 197 -3.49 -10.46 -15.91
CA TRP A 197 -2.56 -11.17 -16.77
C TRP A 197 -2.98 -11.07 -18.23
N VAL A 198 -2.08 -10.63 -19.10
CA VAL A 198 -2.27 -10.58 -20.56
C VAL A 198 -1.31 -11.56 -21.23
N PRO A 199 -1.74 -12.81 -21.47
CA PRO A 199 -0.86 -13.90 -21.96
C PRO A 199 -0.14 -13.57 -23.26
N GLU A 200 -0.83 -12.93 -24.19
CA GLU A 200 -0.29 -12.59 -25.52
C GLU A 200 0.88 -11.60 -25.44
N LEU A 201 0.95 -10.83 -24.35
CA LEU A 201 2.03 -9.87 -24.07
C LEU A 201 3.00 -10.36 -22.99
N LYS A 202 2.73 -11.51 -22.38
CA LYS A 202 3.43 -12.00 -21.18
C LYS A 202 3.58 -10.93 -20.11
N ALA A 203 2.54 -10.13 -19.92
CA ALA A 203 2.51 -8.95 -19.09
C ALA A 203 1.52 -9.11 -17.93
N ALA A 204 1.96 -8.83 -16.71
CA ALA A 204 1.13 -8.87 -15.50
C ALA A 204 1.07 -7.48 -14.86
N PHE A 205 -0.14 -6.97 -14.62
CA PHE A 205 -0.39 -5.78 -13.80
C PHE A 205 -0.72 -6.28 -12.40
N ILE A 206 0.11 -5.95 -11.44
CA ILE A 206 0.09 -6.57 -10.10
C ILE A 206 -0.27 -5.59 -8.97
N GLY A 207 -0.80 -4.43 -9.33
CA GLY A 207 -1.25 -3.43 -8.36
C GLY A 207 -0.18 -3.08 -7.34
N ASP A 208 -0.59 -3.00 -6.09
CA ASP A 208 0.27 -2.68 -4.95
C ASP A 208 0.83 -3.92 -4.24
N ASN A 209 0.66 -5.10 -4.81
CA ASN A 209 1.33 -6.29 -4.30
C ASN A 209 2.84 -6.30 -4.56
N PHE A 210 3.37 -5.27 -5.20
CA PHE A 210 4.80 -5.00 -5.34
C PHE A 210 5.04 -3.52 -5.64
N TYR A 211 5.96 -2.88 -4.92
CA TYR A 211 6.40 -1.50 -5.16
C TYR A 211 7.89 -1.26 -4.82
N GLY A 212 8.72 -2.31 -4.91
CA GLY A 212 10.19 -2.19 -4.79
C GLY A 212 10.73 -1.84 -3.41
N SER A 213 9.90 -1.92 -2.38
CA SER A 213 10.26 -1.70 -0.97
C SER A 213 9.47 -2.69 -0.11
N PHE A 214 9.91 -2.95 1.12
CA PHE A 214 9.19 -3.85 2.02
C PHE A 214 7.71 -3.42 2.11
N PRO A 215 6.75 -4.36 2.00
CA PRO A 215 5.35 -4.02 1.90
C PRO A 215 4.83 -3.38 3.18
N ASN A 216 3.85 -2.52 3.02
CA ASN A 216 3.18 -1.85 4.12
C ASN A 216 2.15 -2.79 4.76
N LEU A 217 2.62 -3.92 5.34
CA LEU A 217 1.74 -4.89 6.02
C LEU A 217 1.00 -4.29 7.20
N TYR A 218 1.56 -3.24 7.81
CA TYR A 218 0.90 -2.42 8.81
C TYR A 218 1.15 -0.95 8.51
N THR A 219 0.10 -0.23 8.12
CA THR A 219 0.21 1.20 7.80
C THR A 219 -0.07 2.09 9.00
N LEU A 220 0.71 3.16 9.16
CA LEU A 220 0.56 4.11 10.27
C LEU A 220 -0.80 4.82 10.29
N ARG A 221 -1.43 5.00 9.14
CA ARG A 221 -2.79 5.56 9.05
C ARG A 221 -3.88 4.62 9.59
N GLY A 222 -3.56 3.35 9.75
CA GLY A 222 -4.51 2.29 10.07
C GLY A 222 -5.01 1.57 8.83
N THR A 223 -5.24 0.28 8.97
CA THR A 223 -5.77 -0.60 7.91
C THR A 223 -6.38 -1.85 8.54
N GLN A 224 -7.21 -2.56 7.78
CA GLN A 224 -7.49 -3.96 8.07
C GLN A 224 -6.19 -4.75 8.00
N GLN A 225 -6.13 -5.87 8.72
CA GLN A 225 -4.95 -6.70 8.73
C GLN A 225 -4.60 -7.19 7.32
N ARG A 226 -3.38 -6.95 6.87
CA ARG A 226 -2.79 -7.48 5.65
C ARG A 226 -2.04 -8.74 6.00
N LYS A 227 -2.60 -9.89 5.69
CA LYS A 227 -2.05 -11.18 6.10
C LYS A 227 -0.84 -11.53 5.25
N ALA A 228 0.33 -11.67 5.88
CA ALA A 228 1.60 -11.92 5.20
C ALA A 228 1.55 -13.18 4.30
N LEU A 229 0.89 -14.27 4.75
CA LEU A 229 0.80 -15.50 3.97
C LEU A 229 -0.12 -15.36 2.74
N GLU A 230 -1.23 -14.63 2.84
CA GLU A 230 -2.06 -14.31 1.66
C GLU A 230 -1.28 -13.48 0.62
N TYR A 231 -0.45 -12.55 1.09
CA TYR A 231 0.44 -11.76 0.26
C TYR A 231 1.46 -12.65 -0.48
N VAL A 232 2.09 -13.58 0.25
CA VAL A 232 3.03 -14.57 -0.29
C VAL A 232 2.35 -15.46 -1.34
N ASP A 233 1.14 -15.96 -1.06
CA ASP A 233 0.38 -16.80 -2.00
C ASP A 233 0.03 -16.03 -3.28
N SER A 234 -0.32 -14.75 -3.16
CA SER A 234 -0.60 -13.89 -4.30
C SER A 234 0.63 -13.66 -5.18
N LEU A 235 1.81 -13.45 -4.58
CA LEU A 235 3.07 -13.37 -5.31
C LEU A 235 3.42 -14.69 -5.99
N ASN A 236 3.19 -15.85 -5.34
CA ASN A 236 3.38 -17.16 -5.94
C ASN A 236 2.47 -17.38 -7.16
N LYS A 237 1.20 -16.95 -7.11
CA LYS A 237 0.29 -16.99 -8.26
C LYS A 237 0.84 -16.18 -9.43
N VAL A 238 1.33 -14.96 -9.18
CA VAL A 238 1.93 -14.12 -10.22
C VAL A 238 3.19 -14.78 -10.82
N MET A 239 4.09 -15.29 -9.97
CA MET A 239 5.31 -15.96 -10.44
C MET A 239 5.02 -17.22 -11.28
N ALA A 240 3.96 -17.97 -10.96
CA ALA A 240 3.53 -19.14 -11.73
C ALA A 240 3.09 -18.82 -13.18
N LEU A 241 2.72 -17.57 -13.46
CA LEU A 241 2.40 -17.12 -14.82
C LEU A 241 3.64 -16.94 -15.70
N ASN A 242 4.83 -16.90 -15.11
CA ASN A 242 6.10 -16.61 -15.79
C ASN A 242 6.07 -15.32 -16.64
N PRO A 243 5.71 -14.17 -16.06
CA PRO A 243 5.62 -12.92 -16.80
C PRO A 243 7.00 -12.45 -17.27
N GLU A 244 7.06 -11.87 -18.47
CA GLU A 244 8.24 -11.17 -18.98
C GLU A 244 8.24 -9.70 -18.57
N ILE A 245 7.06 -9.15 -18.28
CA ILE A 245 6.92 -7.77 -17.80
C ILE A 245 5.92 -7.75 -16.64
N VAL A 246 6.30 -7.04 -15.57
CA VAL A 246 5.42 -6.76 -14.44
C VAL A 246 5.22 -5.25 -14.31
N PHE A 247 3.97 -4.84 -14.18
CA PHE A 247 3.51 -3.46 -14.03
C PHE A 247 2.96 -3.25 -12.61
N PRO A 248 3.74 -2.70 -11.69
CA PRO A 248 3.24 -2.30 -10.37
C PRO A 248 2.45 -0.99 -10.47
N SER A 249 1.51 -0.76 -9.56
CA SER A 249 0.77 0.51 -9.58
C SER A 249 1.55 1.67 -8.96
N HIS A 250 2.68 1.40 -8.28
CA HIS A 250 3.68 2.37 -7.85
C HIS A 250 5.05 1.99 -8.39
N GLY A 251 5.83 2.99 -8.82
CA GLY A 251 7.19 2.77 -9.31
C GLY A 251 7.25 2.37 -10.79
N GLU A 252 8.41 1.84 -11.16
CA GLU A 252 8.72 1.50 -12.54
C GLU A 252 8.36 0.04 -12.85
N PRO A 253 7.94 -0.26 -14.07
CA PRO A 253 7.77 -1.62 -14.55
C PRO A 253 9.09 -2.40 -14.54
N ILE A 254 9.01 -3.70 -14.24
CA ILE A 254 10.15 -4.61 -14.33
C ILE A 254 10.07 -5.34 -15.66
N VAL A 255 11.08 -5.17 -16.51
CA VAL A 255 11.16 -5.75 -17.84
C VAL A 255 12.26 -6.80 -17.91
N GLY A 256 11.90 -8.01 -18.34
CA GLY A 256 12.76 -9.19 -18.48
C GLY A 256 12.41 -10.27 -17.46
N ALA A 257 12.14 -11.49 -17.96
CA ALA A 257 11.66 -12.63 -17.16
C ALA A 257 12.55 -12.93 -15.94
N ASP A 258 13.87 -12.93 -16.11
CA ASP A 258 14.80 -13.21 -15.02
C ASP A 258 14.80 -12.12 -13.96
N LYS A 259 14.71 -10.85 -14.38
CA LYS A 259 14.61 -9.70 -13.45
C LYS A 259 13.31 -9.75 -12.67
N VAL A 260 12.19 -10.05 -13.35
CA VAL A 260 10.88 -10.21 -12.72
C VAL A 260 10.94 -11.33 -11.69
N ARG A 261 11.43 -12.50 -12.08
CA ARG A 261 11.55 -13.65 -11.17
C ARG A 261 12.41 -13.32 -9.96
N ALA A 262 13.59 -12.72 -10.18
CA ALA A 262 14.50 -12.37 -9.09
C ALA A 262 13.87 -11.35 -8.12
N ALA A 263 13.23 -10.30 -8.65
CA ALA A 263 12.59 -9.27 -7.83
C ALA A 263 11.42 -9.82 -7.00
N LEU A 264 10.50 -10.56 -7.64
CA LEU A 264 9.34 -11.12 -6.93
C LEU A 264 9.74 -12.21 -5.94
N THR A 265 10.74 -13.05 -6.25
CA THR A 265 11.27 -14.07 -5.33
C THR A 265 11.85 -13.39 -4.08
N LYS A 266 12.74 -12.42 -4.27
CA LYS A 266 13.35 -11.69 -3.15
C LYS A 266 12.30 -10.99 -2.27
N TYR A 267 11.32 -10.36 -2.90
CA TYR A 267 10.23 -9.67 -2.21
C TYR A 267 9.36 -10.62 -1.38
N ARG A 268 8.94 -11.74 -1.99
CA ARG A 268 8.19 -12.82 -1.33
C ARG A 268 8.97 -13.38 -0.13
N ASP A 269 10.26 -13.70 -0.34
CA ASP A 269 11.10 -14.33 0.67
C ASP A 269 11.39 -13.36 1.84
N ALA A 270 11.49 -12.06 1.57
CA ALA A 270 11.58 -11.04 2.61
C ALA A 270 10.33 -11.02 3.50
N ILE A 271 9.12 -11.08 2.90
CA ILE A 271 7.86 -11.14 3.64
C ILE A 271 7.78 -12.41 4.48
N LEU A 272 8.09 -13.55 3.87
CA LEU A 272 8.03 -14.86 4.53
C LEU A 272 9.04 -14.95 5.67
N TYR A 273 10.24 -14.42 5.49
CA TYR A 273 11.26 -14.35 6.55
C TYR A 273 10.76 -13.60 7.78
N VAL A 274 10.17 -12.41 7.59
CA VAL A 274 9.65 -11.60 8.71
C VAL A 274 8.48 -12.30 9.39
N HIS A 275 7.57 -12.90 8.62
CA HIS A 275 6.47 -13.70 9.14
C HIS A 275 6.98 -14.85 10.01
N ASP A 276 7.86 -15.70 9.46
CA ASP A 276 8.33 -16.91 10.14
C ASP A 276 9.21 -16.60 11.36
N ALA A 277 10.03 -15.54 11.29
CA ALA A 277 10.79 -15.08 12.44
C ALA A 277 9.87 -14.58 13.56
N THR A 278 8.80 -13.85 13.21
CA THR A 278 7.80 -13.40 14.18
C THR A 278 7.10 -14.58 14.85
N VAL A 279 6.61 -15.56 14.06
CA VAL A 279 5.92 -16.74 14.58
C VAL A 279 6.84 -17.59 15.45
N ARG A 280 8.10 -17.78 15.07
CA ARG A 280 9.09 -18.49 15.95
C ARG A 280 9.25 -17.77 17.28
N GLY A 281 9.46 -16.46 17.26
CA GLY A 281 9.61 -15.69 18.49
C GLY A 281 8.37 -15.72 19.38
N MET A 282 7.17 -15.71 18.79
CA MET A 282 5.90 -15.90 19.52
C MET A 282 5.86 -17.28 20.22
N ASN A 283 6.24 -18.34 19.50
CA ASN A 283 6.29 -19.70 20.07
C ASN A 283 7.35 -19.85 21.17
N ASP A 284 8.42 -19.03 21.11
CA ASP A 284 9.46 -18.94 22.15
C ASP A 284 9.03 -18.05 23.34
N GLY A 285 7.79 -17.52 23.33
CA GLY A 285 7.25 -16.67 24.39
C GLY A 285 7.79 -15.24 24.41
N GLN A 286 8.37 -14.76 23.29
CA GLN A 286 8.86 -13.38 23.20
C GLN A 286 7.71 -12.41 22.92
N ASP A 287 7.76 -11.24 23.54
CA ASP A 287 6.79 -10.18 23.33
C ASP A 287 7.01 -9.43 22.02
N ALA A 288 5.96 -8.71 21.55
CA ALA A 288 5.97 -7.98 20.29
C ALA A 288 7.09 -6.93 20.22
N PHE A 289 7.37 -6.21 21.32
CA PHE A 289 8.37 -5.14 21.35
C PHE A 289 9.79 -5.68 21.23
N THR A 290 10.07 -6.82 21.87
CA THR A 290 11.34 -7.54 21.72
C THR A 290 11.53 -7.98 20.26
N LEU A 291 10.50 -8.57 19.63
CA LEU A 291 10.55 -9.00 18.24
C LEU A 291 10.70 -7.84 17.27
N MET A 292 10.00 -6.72 17.46
CA MET A 292 10.16 -5.49 16.67
C MET A 292 11.59 -4.97 16.68
N LYS A 293 12.29 -5.09 17.80
CA LYS A 293 13.67 -4.64 17.97
C LYS A 293 14.68 -5.60 17.34
N THR A 294 14.45 -6.90 17.46
CA THR A 294 15.44 -7.94 17.12
C THR A 294 15.34 -8.44 15.68
N ILE A 295 14.12 -8.52 15.12
CA ILE A 295 13.93 -9.02 13.75
C ILE A 295 14.37 -7.97 12.74
N LYS A 296 15.32 -8.34 11.89
CA LYS A 296 15.85 -7.53 10.78
C LYS A 296 15.96 -8.41 9.55
N LEU A 297 15.74 -7.83 8.37
CA LEU A 297 16.02 -8.54 7.12
C LEU A 297 17.54 -8.79 6.98
N PRO A 298 17.94 -10.01 6.62
CA PRO A 298 19.31 -10.27 6.24
C PRO A 298 19.66 -9.49 4.95
N PRO A 299 20.96 -9.20 4.71
CA PRO A 299 21.37 -8.35 3.58
C PRO A 299 20.90 -8.84 2.20
N ASP A 300 20.87 -10.15 1.99
CA ASP A 300 20.41 -10.78 0.74
C ASP A 300 18.91 -10.63 0.50
N LEU A 301 18.11 -10.52 1.57
CA LEU A 301 16.66 -10.29 1.51
C LEU A 301 16.27 -8.81 1.68
N TYR A 302 17.23 -7.90 1.87
CA TYR A 302 16.91 -6.49 2.07
C TYR A 302 16.34 -5.86 0.79
N VAL A 303 15.09 -5.43 0.85
CA VAL A 303 14.33 -4.81 -0.26
C VAL A 303 14.05 -3.31 -0.04
N GLY A 304 14.68 -2.71 0.99
CA GLY A 304 14.38 -1.34 1.41
C GLY A 304 13.17 -1.25 2.36
N GLU A 305 13.11 -0.18 3.12
CA GLU A 305 12.03 0.10 4.10
C GLU A 305 11.50 1.53 3.92
N ALA A 306 11.36 1.96 2.67
CA ALA A 306 10.98 3.34 2.36
C ALA A 306 9.50 3.64 2.64
N TYR A 307 8.62 2.62 2.61
CA TYR A 307 7.19 2.75 2.79
C TYR A 307 6.66 1.85 3.91
N GLY A 308 6.81 0.54 3.80
CA GLY A 308 6.59 -0.39 4.90
C GLY A 308 7.88 -0.62 5.69
N GLN A 309 7.76 -0.94 6.97
CA GLN A 309 8.91 -1.28 7.81
C GLN A 309 8.75 -2.65 8.44
N VAL A 310 9.87 -3.36 8.57
CA VAL A 310 9.93 -4.68 9.21
C VAL A 310 9.38 -4.63 10.63
N ALA A 311 9.83 -3.67 11.44
CA ALA A 311 9.39 -3.54 12.83
C ALA A 311 7.86 -3.39 12.98
N TRP A 312 7.23 -2.56 12.14
CA TRP A 312 5.78 -2.39 12.17
C TRP A 312 5.05 -3.64 11.69
N SER A 313 5.62 -4.31 10.70
CA SER A 313 5.07 -5.55 10.15
C SER A 313 5.14 -6.70 11.14
N VAL A 314 6.24 -6.80 11.92
CA VAL A 314 6.35 -7.74 13.05
C VAL A 314 5.19 -7.54 14.02
N ARG A 315 4.92 -6.30 14.42
CA ARG A 315 3.79 -6.00 15.31
C ARG A 315 2.44 -6.36 14.66
N GLY A 316 2.26 -5.99 13.38
CA GLY A 316 1.03 -6.32 12.64
C GLY A 316 0.80 -7.83 12.53
N ILE A 317 1.85 -8.62 12.30
CA ILE A 317 1.78 -10.08 12.27
C ILE A 317 1.45 -10.63 13.66
N TYR A 318 2.17 -10.17 14.69
CA TYR A 318 1.96 -10.58 16.07
C TYR A 318 0.52 -10.34 16.53
N GLU A 319 0.02 -9.10 16.43
CA GLU A 319 -1.34 -8.73 16.80
C GLU A 319 -2.39 -9.40 15.91
N GLY A 320 -2.04 -9.72 14.67
CA GLY A 320 -2.89 -10.47 13.76
C GLY A 320 -3.18 -11.90 14.21
N TYR A 321 -2.23 -12.54 14.89
CA TYR A 321 -2.40 -13.86 15.47
C TYR A 321 -2.94 -13.81 16.91
N ALA A 322 -2.41 -12.89 17.75
CA ALA A 322 -2.68 -12.85 19.18
C ALA A 322 -3.80 -11.86 19.57
N GLY A 323 -4.19 -10.95 18.69
CA GLY A 323 -5.04 -9.82 19.04
C GLY A 323 -4.23 -8.73 19.77
N TRP A 324 -4.94 -7.74 20.33
CA TRP A 324 -4.33 -6.58 20.97
C TRP A 324 -3.83 -6.84 22.41
N PHE A 325 -4.32 -7.89 23.07
CA PHE A 325 -3.98 -8.19 24.46
C PHE A 325 -2.60 -8.88 24.51
N ASP A 326 -1.70 -8.30 25.28
CA ASP A 326 -0.29 -8.71 25.39
C ASP A 326 -0.01 -9.73 26.50
N GLY A 327 -1.05 -10.18 27.24
CA GLY A 327 -0.93 -11.11 28.35
C GLY A 327 -0.73 -10.42 29.72
N ASP A 328 -0.55 -9.11 29.77
CA ASP A 328 -0.43 -8.36 31.02
C ASP A 328 -1.77 -7.70 31.38
N ALA A 329 -2.31 -8.07 32.56
CA ALA A 329 -3.56 -7.50 33.06
C ALA A 329 -3.48 -5.97 33.28
N ALA A 330 -2.29 -5.42 33.52
CA ALA A 330 -2.09 -3.99 33.66
C ALA A 330 -2.34 -3.18 32.39
N THR A 331 -2.23 -3.82 31.22
CA THR A 331 -2.49 -3.19 29.91
C THR A 331 -3.95 -3.26 29.49
N MET A 332 -4.80 -4.04 30.16
CA MET A 332 -6.23 -4.17 29.84
C MET A 332 -6.99 -2.83 30.03
N TYR A 333 -6.64 -2.08 31.06
CA TYR A 333 -7.27 -0.80 31.41
C TYR A 333 -6.19 0.26 31.63
N PRO A 334 -5.39 0.58 30.59
CA PRO A 334 -4.29 1.52 30.75
C PRO A 334 -4.82 2.94 31.03
N VAL A 335 -4.11 3.66 31.86
CA VAL A 335 -4.28 5.11 31.98
C VAL A 335 -3.94 5.73 30.62
N ALA A 336 -4.70 6.76 30.20
CA ALA A 336 -4.42 7.41 28.93
C ALA A 336 -2.94 7.85 28.85
N PRO A 337 -2.21 7.53 27.76
CA PRO A 337 -0.77 7.78 27.69
C PRO A 337 -0.36 9.22 28.04
N GLY A 338 -1.19 10.22 27.68
CA GLY A 338 -0.94 11.61 28.03
C GLY A 338 -1.00 11.91 29.54
N GLU A 339 -1.82 11.20 30.27
CA GLU A 339 -1.94 11.33 31.75
C GLU A 339 -0.75 10.62 32.42
N ALA A 340 -0.45 9.38 32.03
CA ALA A 340 0.71 8.65 32.55
C ALA A 340 2.02 9.40 32.30
N GLN A 341 2.21 9.94 31.08
CA GLN A 341 3.39 10.71 30.72
C GLN A 341 3.51 12.01 31.52
N ALA A 342 2.40 12.67 31.81
CA ALA A 342 2.39 13.88 32.64
C ALA A 342 2.86 13.61 34.07
N GLU A 343 2.42 12.49 34.67
CA GLU A 343 2.86 12.11 36.02
C GLU A 343 4.32 11.64 36.01
N LEU A 344 4.73 10.84 35.05
CA LEU A 344 6.14 10.44 34.87
C LEU A 344 7.06 11.65 34.68
N ALA A 345 6.62 12.66 33.93
CA ALA A 345 7.38 13.90 33.77
C ALA A 345 7.55 14.66 35.08
N LYS A 346 6.53 14.70 35.94
CA LYS A 346 6.64 15.27 37.30
C LYS A 346 7.63 14.50 38.16
N LEU A 347 7.53 13.17 38.19
CA LEU A 347 8.45 12.29 38.93
C LEU A 347 9.91 12.41 38.44
N ALA A 348 10.13 12.69 37.17
CA ALA A 348 11.43 12.92 36.57
C ALA A 348 12.00 14.33 36.85
N GLY A 349 11.30 15.18 37.63
CA GLY A 349 11.74 16.54 37.91
C GLY A 349 11.44 17.56 36.80
N GLY A 350 10.51 17.24 35.89
CA GLY A 350 10.05 18.12 34.82
C GLY A 350 10.71 17.87 33.47
N ALA A 351 10.46 18.75 32.50
CA ALA A 351 10.92 18.61 31.13
C ALA A 351 12.45 18.70 30.94
N GLY A 352 13.14 19.46 31.77
CA GLY A 352 14.60 19.67 31.67
C GLY A 352 15.41 18.39 31.80
N PRO A 353 15.30 17.61 32.89
CA PRO A 353 15.98 16.33 33.06
C PRO A 353 15.65 15.31 31.98
N ILE A 354 14.40 15.29 31.51
CA ILE A 354 13.98 14.39 30.42
C ILE A 354 14.67 14.76 29.11
N ALA A 355 14.72 16.05 28.76
CA ALA A 355 15.40 16.52 27.56
C ALA A 355 16.90 16.25 27.60
N ALA A 356 17.56 16.48 28.74
CA ALA A 356 18.97 16.17 28.92
C ALA A 356 19.26 14.67 28.77
N ARG A 357 18.40 13.80 29.34
CA ARG A 357 18.53 12.35 29.20
C ARG A 357 18.33 11.89 27.77
N ALA A 358 17.33 12.46 27.06
CA ALA A 358 17.10 12.17 25.65
C ALA A 358 18.30 12.55 24.77
N ALA A 359 18.89 13.73 25.01
CA ALA A 359 20.10 14.16 24.31
C ALA A 359 21.28 13.19 24.54
N ALA A 360 21.48 12.76 25.78
CA ALA A 360 22.54 11.81 26.12
C ALA A 360 22.34 10.39 25.54
N LEU A 361 21.11 10.01 25.22
CA LEU A 361 20.81 8.72 24.55
C LEU A 361 20.97 8.80 23.03
N ASN A 362 20.95 10.01 22.45
CA ASN A 362 21.14 10.25 21.01
C ASN A 362 22.62 10.53 20.63
N ALA A 363 23.51 10.74 21.61
CA ALA A 363 24.95 10.92 21.40
C ALA A 363 25.68 9.57 21.38
#